data_35c77a79bd59a552c08a4fa774623af0
#
_entry.id   35c77a79bd59a552c08a4fa774623af0
#
_cell.length_a   1.000
_cell.length_b   1.000
_cell.length_c   1.000
_cell.angle_alpha   90.00
_cell.angle_beta   90.00
_cell.angle_gamma   90.00
#
_symmetry.space_group_name_H-M   'P 1'
#
loop_
_entity.id
_entity.type
_entity.pdbx_description
1 polymer ?
#
loop_
_entity_poly.entity_id
_entity_poly.type
_entity_poly.pdbx_seq_one_letter_code
_entity_poly.pdbx_strand_id
1 'polypeptide(L)'
;MSMKLEFDYYKTSILSIHRGMALGKPSNAKPLYLLSIIECIEDGLIIGNKILFDNKIEDVYNRKCRLFEPTIKPAPFYKPYYHSSNEGYYNIKWNGGKVPEHKWHTPSPKIIRENIEYAYLEDGFWELLQTKENRDKYKEIIISNYL
;
A
#
# COMPACT_ATOMS: atom_id res chain seq x y z
N MET A 1 5.90 23.82 3.37
CA MET A 1 5.31 23.36 2.09
C MET A 1 3.80 23.49 2.15
N SER A 2 3.15 23.96 1.08
CA SER A 2 1.70 24.06 1.08
C SER A 2 1.06 22.68 0.96
N MET A 3 -0.18 22.54 1.46
CA MET A 3 -0.93 21.29 1.35
C MET A 3 -1.13 20.87 -0.10
N LYS A 4 -1.29 21.83 -1.01
CA LYS A 4 -1.43 21.54 -2.44
C LYS A 4 -0.15 20.91 -3.01
N LEU A 5 1.01 21.44 -2.64
CA LEU A 5 2.29 20.89 -3.10
C LEU A 5 2.51 19.46 -2.56
N GLU A 6 2.15 19.22 -1.30
CA GLU A 6 2.21 17.87 -0.73
C GLU A 6 1.26 16.92 -1.43
N PHE A 7 0.01 17.36 -1.66
CA PHE A 7 -0.98 16.55 -2.39
C PHE A 7 -0.44 16.15 -3.76
N ASP A 8 0.11 17.10 -4.52
CA ASP A 8 0.63 16.86 -5.86
C ASP A 8 1.87 15.98 -5.84
N TYR A 9 2.70 16.10 -4.81
CA TYR A 9 3.87 15.22 -4.63
C TYR A 9 3.45 13.74 -4.53
N TYR A 10 2.47 13.44 -3.68
CA TYR A 10 2.00 12.06 -3.52
C TYR A 10 1.16 11.60 -4.71
N LYS A 11 0.42 12.51 -5.35
CA LYS A 11 -0.24 12.20 -6.62
C LYS A 11 0.78 11.74 -7.66
N THR A 12 1.90 12.44 -7.79
CA THR A 12 2.97 12.06 -8.72
C THR A 12 3.54 10.69 -8.37
N SER A 13 3.77 10.43 -7.08
CA SER A 13 4.25 9.11 -6.62
C SER A 13 3.26 8.01 -6.98
N ILE A 14 1.96 8.24 -6.81
CA ILE A 14 0.92 7.29 -7.16
C ILE A 14 0.87 7.04 -8.67
N LEU A 15 1.00 8.07 -9.48
CA LEU A 15 1.02 7.94 -10.93
C LEU A 15 2.28 7.22 -11.45
N SER A 16 3.29 7.07 -10.61
CA SER A 16 4.59 6.48 -10.96
C SER A 16 4.85 5.15 -10.24
N ILE A 17 3.82 4.45 -9.77
CA ILE A 17 3.99 3.18 -9.07
C ILE A 17 4.72 2.17 -9.95
N HIS A 18 5.77 1.56 -9.39
CA HIS A 18 6.51 0.49 -10.06
C HIS A 18 5.70 -0.80 -9.99
N ARG A 19 5.37 -1.35 -11.16
CA ARG A 19 4.54 -2.55 -11.24
C ARG A 19 5.32 -3.69 -11.87
N GLY A 20 5.27 -4.87 -11.24
CA GLY A 20 5.75 -6.10 -11.86
C GLY A 20 4.79 -6.54 -12.95
N MET A 21 5.16 -7.59 -13.66
CA MET A 21 4.32 -8.17 -14.72
C MET A 21 3.56 -9.37 -14.19
N ALA A 22 2.29 -9.51 -14.62
CA ALA A 22 1.46 -10.66 -14.31
C ALA A 22 0.72 -11.06 -15.58
N LEU A 23 0.99 -12.26 -16.07
CA LEU A 23 0.37 -12.79 -17.30
C LEU A 23 0.55 -11.84 -18.50
N GLY A 24 1.75 -11.28 -18.65
CA GLY A 24 2.07 -10.38 -19.77
C GLY A 24 1.54 -8.96 -19.62
N LYS A 25 0.93 -8.61 -18.49
CA LYS A 25 0.40 -7.27 -18.22
C LYS A 25 0.98 -6.71 -16.93
N PRO A 26 1.05 -5.38 -16.76
CA PRO A 26 1.45 -4.80 -15.50
C PRO A 26 0.50 -5.23 -14.37
N SER A 27 1.07 -5.65 -13.24
CA SER A 27 0.28 -6.04 -12.07
C SER A 27 -0.31 -4.82 -11.38
N ASN A 28 -1.57 -4.91 -10.96
CA ASN A 28 -2.24 -3.88 -10.19
C ASN A 28 -2.25 -4.17 -8.69
N ALA A 29 -1.39 -5.09 -8.22
CA ALA A 29 -1.32 -5.44 -6.81
C ALA A 29 -1.05 -4.22 -5.91
N LYS A 30 -0.06 -3.39 -6.24
CA LYS A 30 0.25 -2.19 -5.45
C LYS A 30 -0.85 -1.13 -5.50
N PRO A 31 -1.43 -0.77 -6.67
CA PRO A 31 -2.59 0.13 -6.69
C PRO A 31 -3.78 -0.41 -5.89
N LEU A 32 -4.10 -1.69 -6.01
CA LEU A 32 -5.19 -2.32 -5.24
C LEU A 32 -4.89 -2.31 -3.75
N TYR A 33 -3.64 -2.55 -3.37
CA TYR A 33 -3.21 -2.49 -1.97
C TYR A 33 -3.32 -1.06 -1.42
N LEU A 34 -2.86 -0.06 -2.17
CA LEU A 34 -2.99 1.34 -1.74
C LEU A 34 -4.45 1.75 -1.57
N LEU A 35 -5.31 1.36 -2.49
CA LEU A 35 -6.75 1.60 -2.38
C LEU A 35 -7.30 0.96 -1.10
N SER A 36 -6.83 -0.25 -0.78
CA SER A 36 -7.22 -0.98 0.44
C SER A 36 -6.76 -0.26 1.70
N ILE A 37 -5.53 0.29 1.71
CA ILE A 37 -5.00 1.07 2.82
C ILE A 37 -5.91 2.28 3.10
N ILE A 38 -6.30 3.00 2.04
CA ILE A 38 -7.16 4.18 2.19
C ILE A 38 -8.51 3.79 2.80
N GLU A 39 -9.11 2.70 2.33
CA GLU A 39 -10.36 2.21 2.92
C GLU A 39 -10.16 1.77 4.38
N CYS A 40 -9.05 1.12 4.70
CA CYS A 40 -8.77 0.70 6.08
C CYS A 40 -8.57 1.88 7.02
N ILE A 41 -8.01 2.99 6.55
CA ILE A 41 -7.94 4.23 7.32
C ILE A 41 -9.35 4.75 7.59
N GLU A 42 -10.18 4.77 6.56
CA GLU A 42 -11.57 5.22 6.63
C GLU A 42 -12.39 4.41 7.63
N ASP A 43 -12.18 3.10 7.64
CA ASP A 43 -12.94 2.15 8.48
C ASP A 43 -12.33 1.94 9.86
N GLY A 44 -11.23 2.61 10.20
CA GLY A 44 -10.59 2.50 11.49
C GLY A 44 -9.79 1.21 11.70
N LEU A 45 -9.50 0.47 10.64
CA LEU A 45 -8.66 -0.73 10.71
C LEU A 45 -7.17 -0.41 10.79
N ILE A 46 -6.77 0.77 10.32
CA ILE A 46 -5.42 1.30 10.46
C ILE A 46 -5.48 2.50 11.37
N ILE A 47 -4.80 2.41 12.52
CA ILE A 47 -4.81 3.44 13.55
C ILE A 47 -3.37 3.90 13.81
N GLY A 48 -3.17 5.21 13.85
CA GLY A 48 -1.89 5.77 14.24
C GLY A 48 -0.76 5.52 13.25
N ASN A 49 -1.06 5.45 11.96
CA ASN A 49 -0.07 5.23 10.89
C ASN A 49 0.76 3.97 11.09
N LYS A 50 0.11 2.88 11.49
CA LYS A 50 0.73 1.56 11.64
C LYS A 50 -0.08 0.54 10.87
N ILE A 51 0.49 0.06 9.79
CA ILE A 51 -0.14 -0.94 8.92
C ILE A 51 0.41 -2.29 9.33
N LEU A 52 -0.40 -3.03 10.08
CA LEU A 52 -0.01 -4.35 10.56
C LEU A 52 -0.17 -5.39 9.45
N PHE A 53 0.69 -6.39 9.47
CA PHE A 53 0.53 -7.53 8.57
C PHE A 53 -0.50 -8.49 9.16
N ASP A 54 -1.79 -8.14 9.03
CA ASP A 54 -2.87 -8.88 9.64
C ASP A 54 -3.97 -9.28 8.65
N ASN A 55 -4.82 -10.20 9.09
CA ASN A 55 -5.88 -10.77 8.26
C ASN A 55 -6.98 -9.76 7.92
N LYS A 56 -7.21 -8.75 8.75
CA LYS A 56 -8.28 -7.77 8.51
C LYS A 56 -7.94 -6.90 7.29
N ILE A 57 -6.70 -6.45 7.21
CA ILE A 57 -6.23 -5.66 6.07
C ILE A 57 -6.14 -6.55 4.83
N GLU A 58 -5.67 -7.77 4.99
CA GLU A 58 -5.63 -8.75 3.90
C GLU A 58 -7.01 -9.00 3.31
N ASP A 59 -8.05 -9.13 4.14
CA ASP A 59 -9.41 -9.35 3.67
C ASP A 59 -9.92 -8.18 2.83
N VAL A 60 -9.60 -6.94 3.22
CA VAL A 60 -9.95 -5.76 2.43
C VAL A 60 -9.24 -5.79 1.07
N TYR A 61 -7.95 -6.10 1.06
CA TYR A 61 -7.17 -6.23 -0.16
C TYR A 61 -7.78 -7.31 -1.08
N ASN A 62 -8.08 -8.47 -0.56
CA ASN A 62 -8.67 -9.55 -1.35
C ASN A 62 -10.04 -9.17 -1.93
N ARG A 63 -10.85 -8.44 -1.17
CA ARG A 63 -12.14 -7.94 -1.68
C ARG A 63 -11.96 -6.96 -2.83
N LYS A 64 -10.98 -6.05 -2.72
CA LYS A 64 -10.70 -5.10 -3.80
C LYS A 64 -10.20 -5.81 -5.06
N CYS A 65 -9.37 -6.82 -4.91
CA CYS A 65 -8.93 -7.63 -6.05
C CYS A 65 -10.12 -8.30 -6.76
N ARG A 66 -11.04 -8.89 -6.00
CA ARG A 66 -12.23 -9.53 -6.58
C ARG A 66 -13.16 -8.52 -7.24
N LEU A 67 -13.28 -7.33 -6.66
CA LEU A 67 -14.16 -6.29 -7.18
C LEU A 67 -13.65 -5.72 -8.51
N PHE A 68 -12.36 -5.39 -8.57
CA PHE A 68 -11.79 -4.71 -9.73
C PHE A 68 -11.19 -5.64 -10.79
N GLU A 69 -10.75 -6.83 -10.38
CA GLU A 69 -10.12 -7.80 -11.29
C GLU A 69 -10.68 -9.21 -11.03
N PRO A 70 -11.98 -9.42 -11.22
CA PRO A 70 -12.62 -10.69 -10.85
C PRO A 70 -12.14 -11.91 -11.61
N THR A 71 -11.54 -11.71 -12.78
CA THR A 71 -11.06 -12.82 -13.65
C THR A 71 -9.56 -13.07 -13.51
N ILE A 72 -8.86 -12.28 -12.69
CA ILE A 72 -7.42 -12.39 -12.52
C ILE A 72 -7.14 -12.96 -11.12
N LYS A 73 -6.27 -13.98 -11.05
CA LYS A 73 -5.81 -14.47 -9.75
C LYS A 73 -4.99 -13.37 -9.07
N PRO A 74 -5.40 -12.90 -7.88
CA PRO A 74 -4.69 -11.81 -7.23
C PRO A 74 -3.30 -12.25 -6.75
N ALA A 75 -2.34 -11.31 -6.78
CA ALA A 75 -1.08 -11.53 -6.09
C ALA A 75 -1.35 -11.68 -4.59
N PRO A 76 -0.66 -12.60 -3.89
CA PRO A 76 -0.83 -12.74 -2.45
C PRO A 76 -0.52 -11.42 -1.73
N PHE A 77 -1.26 -11.13 -0.67
CA PHE A 77 -1.17 -9.89 0.09
C PHE A 77 0.26 -9.56 0.54
N TYR A 78 1.07 -10.56 0.93
CA TYR A 78 2.42 -10.32 1.42
C TYR A 78 3.33 -9.67 0.36
N LYS A 79 3.04 -9.84 -0.92
CA LYS A 79 3.83 -9.24 -1.98
C LYS A 79 3.68 -7.71 -2.04
N PRO A 80 2.49 -7.14 -2.23
CA PRO A 80 2.37 -5.68 -2.21
C PRO A 80 2.67 -5.09 -0.82
N TYR A 81 2.40 -5.81 0.26
CA TYR A 81 2.75 -5.37 1.61
C TYR A 81 4.24 -5.07 1.72
N TYR A 82 5.09 -5.95 1.21
CA TYR A 82 6.53 -5.77 1.25
C TYR A 82 7.04 -4.83 0.15
N HIS A 83 6.65 -5.08 -1.10
CA HIS A 83 7.21 -4.38 -2.26
C HIS A 83 6.75 -2.92 -2.40
N SER A 84 5.69 -2.51 -1.72
CA SER A 84 5.28 -1.11 -1.71
C SER A 84 6.35 -0.20 -1.07
N SER A 85 7.31 -0.77 -0.33
CA SER A 85 8.44 -0.02 0.19
C SER A 85 9.35 0.56 -0.91
N ASN A 86 9.18 0.14 -2.15
CA ASN A 86 9.87 0.74 -3.30
C ASN A 86 9.21 2.04 -3.78
N GLU A 87 8.04 2.38 -3.24
CA GLU A 87 7.31 3.59 -3.60
C GLU A 87 7.59 4.73 -2.64
N GLY A 88 7.46 5.98 -3.11
CA GLY A 88 7.83 7.15 -2.33
C GLY A 88 6.86 7.52 -1.20
N TYR A 89 5.78 6.76 -1.00
CA TYR A 89 4.77 7.05 0.01
C TYR A 89 4.69 6.03 1.14
N TYR A 90 5.48 4.95 1.11
CA TYR A 90 5.31 3.78 1.97
C TYR A 90 6.65 3.28 2.50
N ASN A 91 6.69 2.95 3.77
CA ASN A 91 7.92 2.53 4.45
C ASN A 91 7.65 1.30 5.32
N ILE A 92 8.72 0.56 5.61
CA ILE A 92 8.68 -0.59 6.49
C ILE A 92 9.49 -0.28 7.75
N LYS A 93 8.91 -0.55 8.92
CA LYS A 93 9.63 -0.52 10.18
C LYS A 93 10.04 -1.94 10.55
N TRP A 94 11.34 -2.18 10.57
CA TRP A 94 11.91 -3.47 10.94
C TRP A 94 12.00 -3.61 12.45
N ASN A 95 11.87 -4.84 12.95
CA ASN A 95 12.03 -5.13 14.36
C ASN A 95 13.41 -4.65 14.83
N GLY A 96 13.48 -4.01 16.00
CA GLY A 96 14.72 -3.46 16.51
C GLY A 96 15.19 -2.19 15.79
N GLY A 97 14.43 -1.66 14.84
CA GLY A 97 14.75 -0.43 14.13
C GLY A 97 15.90 -0.53 13.14
N LYS A 98 16.34 -1.74 12.82
CA LYS A 98 17.44 -1.97 11.86
C LYS A 98 16.99 -2.79 10.69
N VAL A 99 17.37 -2.35 9.49
CA VAL A 99 17.19 -3.15 8.28
C VAL A 99 18.08 -4.39 8.38
N PRO A 100 17.55 -5.59 8.15
CA PRO A 100 18.35 -6.81 8.18
C PRO A 100 19.50 -6.77 7.16
N GLU A 101 20.63 -7.36 7.51
CA GLU A 101 21.76 -7.49 6.59
C GLU A 101 21.39 -8.38 5.39
N HIS A 102 20.64 -9.44 5.67
CA HIS A 102 20.13 -10.32 4.62
C HIS A 102 18.96 -9.65 3.91
N LYS A 103 19.05 -9.56 2.58
CA LYS A 103 17.98 -9.00 1.76
C LYS A 103 17.23 -10.10 1.06
N TRP A 104 15.94 -10.22 1.35
CA TRP A 104 15.07 -11.12 0.62
C TRP A 104 14.56 -10.46 -0.65
N HIS A 105 14.52 -11.20 -1.75
CA HIS A 105 13.86 -10.70 -2.96
C HIS A 105 12.36 -10.52 -2.69
N THR A 106 11.71 -11.57 -2.18
CA THR A 106 10.34 -11.51 -1.70
C THR A 106 10.25 -12.38 -0.45
N PRO A 107 10.23 -11.77 0.75
CA PRO A 107 10.15 -12.55 1.98
C PRO A 107 8.79 -13.25 2.10
N SER A 108 8.81 -14.45 2.69
CA SER A 108 7.59 -15.20 2.97
C SER A 108 6.78 -14.52 4.08
N PRO A 109 5.49 -14.86 4.23
CA PRO A 109 4.69 -14.36 5.36
C PRO A 109 5.34 -14.61 6.73
N LYS A 110 5.97 -15.78 6.90
CA LYS A 110 6.68 -16.11 8.15
C LYS A 110 7.81 -15.12 8.42
N ILE A 111 8.64 -14.87 7.41
CA ILE A 111 9.76 -13.92 7.52
C ILE A 111 9.24 -12.50 7.82
N ILE A 112 8.16 -12.09 7.18
CA ILE A 112 7.55 -10.79 7.46
C ILE A 112 7.12 -10.69 8.92
N ARG A 113 6.40 -11.70 9.43
CA ARG A 113 5.93 -11.70 10.83
C ARG A 113 7.08 -11.67 11.82
N GLU A 114 8.18 -12.33 11.51
CA GLU A 114 9.34 -12.40 12.40
C GLU A 114 10.21 -11.15 12.38
N ASN A 115 10.21 -10.38 11.29
CA ASN A 115 11.19 -9.32 11.08
C ASN A 115 10.61 -7.92 10.95
N ILE A 116 9.34 -7.77 10.57
CA ILE A 116 8.70 -6.47 10.35
C ILE A 116 7.74 -6.17 11.48
N GLU A 117 7.94 -5.01 12.12
CA GLU A 117 7.04 -4.56 13.18
C GLU A 117 5.72 -4.05 12.59
N TYR A 118 5.80 -3.16 11.61
CA TYR A 118 4.65 -2.66 10.84
C TYR A 118 5.16 -1.91 9.60
N ALA A 119 4.25 -1.63 8.68
CA ALA A 119 4.50 -0.68 7.60
C ALA A 119 3.82 0.65 7.96
N TYR A 120 4.23 1.75 7.31
CA TYR A 120 3.66 3.05 7.57
C TYR A 120 3.79 3.95 6.34
N LEU A 121 2.94 4.95 6.27
CA LEU A 121 2.98 5.94 5.20
C LEU A 121 3.89 7.10 5.59
N GLU A 122 4.41 7.81 4.59
CA GLU A 122 5.09 9.08 4.83
C GLU A 122 4.16 10.01 5.62
N ASP A 123 4.72 10.78 6.57
CA ASP A 123 3.94 11.62 7.47
C ASP A 123 2.98 12.55 6.72
N GLY A 124 3.47 13.20 5.68
CA GLY A 124 2.64 14.12 4.88
C GLY A 124 1.47 13.42 4.21
N PHE A 125 1.69 12.20 3.71
CA PHE A 125 0.63 11.42 3.08
C PHE A 125 -0.40 10.95 4.11
N TRP A 126 0.07 10.43 5.24
CA TRP A 126 -0.81 10.04 6.34
C TRP A 126 -1.72 11.19 6.77
N GLU A 127 -1.13 12.38 6.97
CA GLU A 127 -1.90 13.57 7.36
C GLU A 127 -2.96 13.94 6.31
N LEU A 128 -2.60 13.91 5.03
CA LEU A 128 -3.55 14.20 3.95
C LEU A 128 -4.72 13.21 3.94
N LEU A 129 -4.46 11.94 4.23
CA LEU A 129 -5.48 10.90 4.22
C LEU A 129 -6.41 10.93 5.44
N GLN A 130 -6.22 11.85 6.38
CA GLN A 130 -7.11 11.98 7.53
C GLN A 130 -8.42 12.67 7.19
N THR A 131 -8.54 13.32 6.04
CA THR A 131 -9.80 13.92 5.59
C THR A 131 -10.45 13.07 4.51
N LYS A 132 -11.77 12.99 4.55
CA LYS A 132 -12.55 12.27 3.53
C LYS A 132 -12.34 12.87 2.14
N GLU A 133 -12.24 14.18 2.05
CA GLU A 133 -12.02 14.85 0.77
C GLU A 133 -10.76 14.35 0.08
N ASN A 134 -9.64 14.30 0.79
CA ASN A 134 -8.38 13.83 0.24
C ASN A 134 -8.41 12.33 -0.06
N ARG A 135 -9.02 11.54 0.83
CA ARG A 135 -9.17 10.11 0.57
C ARG A 135 -9.92 9.85 -0.73
N ASP A 136 -11.03 10.55 -0.94
CA ASP A 136 -11.84 10.39 -2.15
C ASP A 136 -11.07 10.79 -3.41
N LYS A 137 -10.30 11.87 -3.33
CA LYS A 137 -9.48 12.33 -4.46
C LYS A 137 -8.41 11.30 -4.82
N TYR A 138 -7.71 10.76 -3.84
CA TYR A 138 -6.68 9.75 -4.09
C TYR A 138 -7.26 8.44 -4.58
N LYS A 139 -8.41 8.01 -4.05
CA LYS A 139 -9.11 6.83 -4.57
C LYS A 139 -9.44 7.01 -6.05
N GLU A 140 -9.95 8.16 -6.44
CA GLU A 140 -10.29 8.43 -7.84
C GLU A 140 -9.04 8.39 -8.74
N ILE A 141 -7.93 8.97 -8.27
CA ILE A 141 -6.67 8.91 -9.01
C ILE A 141 -6.25 7.46 -9.25
N ILE A 142 -6.31 6.62 -8.23
CA ILE A 142 -5.94 5.21 -8.34
C ILE A 142 -6.87 4.49 -9.31
N ILE A 143 -8.17 4.63 -9.13
CA ILE A 143 -9.16 3.92 -9.94
C ILE A 143 -9.08 4.35 -11.39
N SER A 144 -9.00 5.65 -11.67
CA SER A 144 -9.01 6.13 -13.06
C SER A 144 -7.71 5.86 -13.80
N ASN A 145 -6.59 5.64 -13.12
CA ASN A 145 -5.30 5.41 -13.78
C ASN A 145 -4.88 3.95 -13.86
N TYR A 146 -5.38 3.09 -12.97
CA TYR A 146 -4.94 1.69 -12.88
C TYR A 146 -6.07 0.67 -13.00
N LEU A 147 -7.26 1.04 -12.60
CA LEU A 147 -8.37 0.11 -12.47
C LEU A 147 -9.53 0.49 -13.38
#